data_9c49e69536e5e5721628bdb98d67c337
#
_entry.id   9c49e69536e5e5721628bdb98d67c337
#
_cell.length_a   1.000
_cell.length_b   1.000
_cell.length_c   1.000
_cell.angle_alpha   90.00
_cell.angle_beta   90.00
_cell.angle_gamma   90.00
#
_symmetry.space_group_name_H-M   'P 1'
#
loop_
_entity.id
_entity.type
_entity.pdbx_description
1 polymer ?
#
loop_
_entity_poly.entity_id
_entity_poly.type
_entity_poly.pdbx_seq_one_letter_code
_entity_poly.pdbx_strand_id
1 'polypeptide(L)'
;MKKLILTFTFFSLTLISYSQEVTTYYFIRHAEKLRIDKTDKNPNLNYNGYKRAEAWKDVFSNISFDAVYSTDYNRTKLTAKPTADSNNLPILLYNPNMMYSEAFQNNTKGKTVLVVGHSNTTNVFVNKILGIEKYNEINDNNNSNLYIVTISNGKISSILLKIN
;
A
#
# COMPACT_ATOMS: atom_id res chain seq x y z
N MET A 1 -25.89 67.64 20.40
CA MET A 1 -25.92 66.21 20.68
C MET A 1 -25.23 65.51 19.53
N LYS A 2 -23.97 65.07 19.69
CA LYS A 2 -23.21 64.36 18.65
C LYS A 2 -23.46 62.85 18.83
N LYS A 3 -24.07 62.20 17.80
CA LYS A 3 -24.25 60.75 17.78
C LYS A 3 -22.92 60.07 17.40
N LEU A 4 -22.38 59.30 18.29
CA LEU A 4 -21.20 58.44 18.07
C LEU A 4 -21.69 57.18 17.34
N ILE A 5 -21.30 56.99 16.07
CA ILE A 5 -21.57 55.76 15.32
C ILE A 5 -20.37 54.82 15.56
N LEU A 6 -20.59 53.79 16.34
CA LEU A 6 -19.59 52.73 16.62
C LEU A 6 -19.69 51.68 15.47
N THR A 7 -18.74 51.75 14.52
CA THR A 7 -18.60 50.77 13.45
C THR A 7 -17.91 49.53 13.95
N PHE A 8 -18.66 48.44 14.15
CA PHE A 8 -18.12 47.15 14.56
C PHE A 8 -17.60 46.39 13.32
N THR A 9 -16.29 46.41 13.10
CA THR A 9 -15.65 45.69 12.00
C THR A 9 -15.53 44.21 12.41
N PHE A 10 -16.37 43.34 11.83
CA PHE A 10 -16.32 41.89 12.04
C PHE A 10 -15.15 41.33 11.23
N PHE A 11 -14.01 41.05 11.89
CA PHE A 11 -12.86 40.40 11.27
C PHE A 11 -13.13 38.89 11.23
N SER A 12 -13.59 38.38 10.09
CA SER A 12 -13.80 36.94 9.86
C SER A 12 -12.44 36.27 9.73
N LEU A 13 -11.99 35.58 10.80
CA LEU A 13 -10.81 34.71 10.77
C LEU A 13 -11.19 33.42 10.01
N THR A 14 -10.86 33.31 8.74
CA THR A 14 -10.94 32.05 8.00
C THR A 14 -9.85 31.12 8.51
N LEU A 15 -10.22 30.15 9.34
CA LEU A 15 -9.35 29.03 9.72
C LEU A 15 -9.11 28.16 8.47
N ILE A 16 -7.96 28.34 7.82
CA ILE A 16 -7.48 27.44 6.79
C ILE A 16 -7.07 26.14 7.49
N SER A 17 -7.98 25.16 7.49
CA SER A 17 -7.64 23.81 7.95
C SER A 17 -6.73 23.15 6.89
N TYR A 18 -5.44 23.11 7.17
CA TYR A 18 -4.50 22.27 6.41
C TYR A 18 -4.80 20.80 6.75
N SER A 19 -5.56 20.12 5.87
CA SER A 19 -5.62 18.66 5.95
C SER A 19 -4.22 18.11 5.75
N GLN A 20 -3.71 17.42 6.77
CA GLN A 20 -2.42 16.77 6.70
C GLN A 20 -2.48 15.63 5.69
N GLU A 21 -1.74 15.76 4.59
CA GLU A 21 -1.69 14.73 3.55
C GLU A 21 -0.83 13.56 4.04
N VAL A 22 -1.47 12.42 4.29
CA VAL A 22 -0.81 11.19 4.74
C VAL A 22 -0.93 10.15 3.65
N THR A 23 0.20 9.60 3.21
CA THR A 23 0.23 8.44 2.32
C THR A 23 0.62 7.20 3.14
N THR A 24 -0.17 6.15 3.05
CA THR A 24 0.13 4.88 3.73
C THR A 24 0.16 3.74 2.72
N TYR A 25 1.28 3.03 2.69
CA TYR A 25 1.45 1.83 1.88
C TYR A 25 1.43 0.59 2.76
N TYR A 26 0.71 -0.43 2.30
CA TYR A 26 0.71 -1.79 2.84
C TYR A 26 1.35 -2.69 1.79
N PHE A 27 2.51 -3.25 2.10
CA PHE A 27 3.22 -4.13 1.18
C PHE A 27 3.15 -5.57 1.68
N ILE A 28 2.75 -6.47 0.80
CA ILE A 28 2.79 -7.91 1.04
C ILE A 28 3.45 -8.63 -0.14
N ARG A 29 4.02 -9.79 0.13
CA ARG A 29 4.43 -10.74 -0.90
C ARG A 29 3.20 -11.53 -1.37
N HIS A 30 3.22 -11.99 -2.65
CA HIS A 30 2.22 -12.95 -3.12
C HIS A 30 2.14 -14.17 -2.19
N ALA A 31 0.95 -14.74 -2.07
CA ALA A 31 0.69 -15.96 -1.31
C ALA A 31 1.33 -17.21 -1.96
N GLU A 32 1.16 -18.37 -1.36
CA GLU A 32 1.79 -19.63 -1.78
C GLU A 32 1.38 -20.01 -3.20
N LYS A 33 2.38 -20.11 -4.09
CA LYS A 33 2.17 -20.50 -5.49
C LYS A 33 2.24 -22.01 -5.71
N LEU A 34 1.64 -22.48 -6.80
CA LEU A 34 1.87 -23.82 -7.32
C LEU A 34 3.35 -24.01 -7.66
N ARG A 35 3.90 -25.22 -7.34
CA ARG A 35 5.29 -25.60 -7.57
C ARG A 35 5.42 -26.97 -8.25
N ILE A 36 4.33 -27.42 -8.91
CA ILE A 36 4.27 -28.75 -9.57
C ILE A 36 5.17 -28.74 -10.80
N ASP A 37 5.06 -27.71 -11.61
CA ASP A 37 5.87 -27.53 -12.82
C ASP A 37 6.92 -26.44 -12.58
N LYS A 38 8.20 -26.84 -12.60
CA LYS A 38 9.33 -25.91 -12.42
C LYS A 38 9.57 -25.03 -13.64
N THR A 39 9.02 -25.38 -14.80
CA THR A 39 9.15 -24.61 -16.04
C THR A 39 8.09 -23.52 -16.15
N ASP A 40 7.00 -23.60 -15.38
CA ASP A 40 5.98 -22.57 -15.32
C ASP A 40 6.51 -21.31 -14.61
N LYS A 41 6.73 -20.26 -15.38
CA LYS A 41 7.23 -18.97 -14.90
C LYS A 41 6.14 -18.09 -14.28
N ASN A 42 4.87 -18.40 -14.53
CA ASN A 42 3.73 -17.63 -14.06
C ASN A 42 2.64 -18.48 -13.37
N PRO A 43 3.00 -19.29 -12.36
CA PRO A 43 2.06 -20.18 -11.71
C PRO A 43 0.99 -19.42 -10.93
N ASN A 44 -0.17 -20.05 -10.83
CA ASN A 44 -1.26 -19.65 -9.96
C ASN A 44 -0.92 -19.91 -8.49
N LEU A 45 -1.81 -19.48 -7.59
CA LEU A 45 -1.77 -19.87 -6.18
C LEU A 45 -2.10 -21.36 -6.01
N ASN A 46 -1.53 -21.99 -5.01
CA ASN A 46 -1.99 -23.29 -4.53
C ASN A 46 -3.16 -23.12 -3.54
N TYR A 47 -3.69 -24.20 -3.01
CA TYR A 47 -4.81 -24.17 -2.07
C TYR A 47 -4.53 -23.27 -0.83
N ASN A 48 -3.34 -23.39 -0.24
CA ASN A 48 -2.96 -22.56 0.91
C ASN A 48 -2.81 -21.09 0.52
N GLY A 49 -2.33 -20.82 -0.70
CA GLY A 49 -2.23 -19.47 -1.23
C GLY A 49 -3.58 -18.78 -1.39
N TYR A 50 -4.60 -19.49 -1.87
CA TYR A 50 -5.96 -18.94 -1.93
C TYR A 50 -6.51 -18.64 -0.52
N LYS A 51 -6.29 -19.54 0.43
CA LYS A 51 -6.66 -19.28 1.84
C LYS A 51 -5.95 -18.06 2.42
N ARG A 52 -4.65 -17.90 2.14
CA ARG A 52 -3.89 -16.73 2.59
C ARG A 52 -4.37 -15.44 1.94
N ALA A 53 -4.75 -15.48 0.65
CA ALA A 53 -5.32 -14.30 -0.01
C ALA A 53 -6.63 -13.86 0.65
N GLU A 54 -7.50 -14.79 1.03
CA GLU A 54 -8.71 -14.49 1.83
C GLU A 54 -8.35 -13.98 3.24
N ALA A 55 -7.38 -14.60 3.91
CA ALA A 55 -6.92 -14.13 5.22
C ALA A 55 -6.36 -12.69 5.15
N TRP A 56 -5.66 -12.32 4.08
CA TRP A 56 -5.24 -10.93 3.88
C TRP A 56 -6.43 -9.97 3.77
N LYS A 57 -7.49 -10.32 3.04
CA LYS A 57 -8.74 -9.54 3.01
C LYS A 57 -9.30 -9.33 4.42
N ASP A 58 -9.30 -10.38 5.26
CA ASP A 58 -9.80 -10.28 6.64
C ASP A 58 -8.91 -9.40 7.53
N VAL A 59 -7.57 -9.51 7.39
CA VAL A 59 -6.60 -8.62 8.07
C VAL A 59 -6.84 -7.16 7.71
N PHE A 60 -7.23 -6.89 6.46
CA PHE A 60 -7.47 -5.54 5.95
C PHE A 60 -8.94 -5.09 6.05
N SER A 61 -9.81 -5.85 6.69
CA SER A 61 -11.26 -5.60 6.71
C SER A 61 -11.66 -4.21 7.25
N ASN A 62 -10.83 -3.62 8.12
CA ASN A 62 -11.04 -2.28 8.69
C ASN A 62 -10.20 -1.19 8.01
N ILE A 63 -9.60 -1.48 6.87
CA ILE A 63 -8.79 -0.54 6.11
C ILE A 63 -9.49 -0.24 4.79
N SER A 64 -9.85 1.03 4.58
CA SER A 64 -10.34 1.51 3.29
C SER A 64 -9.15 1.83 2.39
N PHE A 65 -8.95 1.03 1.35
CA PHE A 65 -7.93 1.30 0.34
C PHE A 65 -8.45 2.25 -0.73
N ASP A 66 -7.57 3.14 -1.21
CA ASP A 66 -7.82 4.01 -2.36
C ASP A 66 -7.28 3.40 -3.66
N ALA A 67 -6.31 2.47 -3.56
CA ALA A 67 -5.74 1.78 -4.70
C ALA A 67 -5.11 0.44 -4.31
N VAL A 68 -5.18 -0.54 -5.22
CA VAL A 68 -4.53 -1.85 -5.08
C VAL A 68 -3.61 -2.06 -6.27
N TYR A 69 -2.32 -2.23 -6.01
CA TYR A 69 -1.29 -2.46 -7.02
C TYR A 69 -0.74 -3.88 -6.96
N SER A 70 -0.44 -4.42 -8.12
CA SER A 70 0.16 -5.75 -8.30
C SER A 70 1.18 -5.74 -9.43
N THR A 71 2.19 -6.60 -9.39
CA THR A 71 2.94 -6.94 -10.59
C THR A 71 2.07 -7.78 -11.55
N ASP A 72 2.43 -7.84 -12.84
CA ASP A 72 1.68 -8.62 -13.83
C ASP A 72 2.01 -10.12 -13.78
N TYR A 73 1.75 -10.74 -12.63
CA TYR A 73 1.85 -12.19 -12.44
C TYR A 73 0.55 -12.74 -11.82
N ASN A 74 0.17 -13.97 -12.22
CA ASN A 74 -1.04 -14.61 -11.71
C ASN A 74 -1.06 -14.64 -10.18
N ARG A 75 0.03 -15.11 -9.55
CA ARG A 75 0.14 -15.24 -8.09
C ARG A 75 -0.02 -13.91 -7.34
N THR A 76 0.48 -12.80 -7.88
CA THR A 76 0.34 -11.48 -7.24
C THR A 76 -1.05 -10.91 -7.42
N LYS A 77 -1.62 -11.01 -8.63
CA LYS A 77 -3.01 -10.59 -8.91
C LYS A 77 -4.02 -11.40 -8.11
N LEU A 78 -3.85 -12.73 -8.03
CA LEU A 78 -4.74 -13.62 -7.25
C LEU A 78 -4.62 -13.35 -5.75
N THR A 79 -3.44 -12.95 -5.24
CA THR A 79 -3.28 -12.54 -3.84
C THR A 79 -3.98 -11.22 -3.55
N ALA A 80 -3.90 -10.26 -4.47
CA ALA A 80 -4.52 -8.94 -4.33
C ALA A 80 -6.05 -8.98 -4.46
N LYS A 81 -6.58 -9.94 -5.24
CA LYS A 81 -7.97 -9.94 -5.70
C LYS A 81 -9.01 -9.88 -4.58
N PRO A 82 -8.99 -10.71 -3.52
CA PRO A 82 -10.02 -10.64 -2.48
C PRO A 82 -10.10 -9.27 -1.79
N THR A 83 -8.95 -8.64 -1.53
CA THR A 83 -8.90 -7.30 -0.94
C THR A 83 -9.36 -6.22 -1.93
N ALA A 84 -8.98 -6.32 -3.19
CA ALA A 84 -9.43 -5.40 -4.23
C ALA A 84 -10.96 -5.47 -4.41
N ASP A 85 -11.51 -6.67 -4.52
CA ASP A 85 -12.96 -6.90 -4.67
C ASP A 85 -13.73 -6.34 -3.47
N SER A 86 -13.26 -6.56 -2.23
CA SER A 86 -13.93 -6.06 -1.02
C SER A 86 -13.93 -4.54 -0.90
N ASN A 87 -13.00 -3.85 -1.58
CA ASN A 87 -12.94 -2.40 -1.65
C ASN A 87 -13.56 -1.83 -2.94
N ASN A 88 -14.12 -2.67 -3.82
CA ASN A 88 -14.63 -2.29 -5.15
C ASN A 88 -13.58 -1.58 -6.02
N LEU A 89 -12.32 -2.00 -5.94
CA LEU A 89 -11.19 -1.40 -6.65
C LEU A 89 -10.67 -2.31 -7.77
N PRO A 90 -10.25 -1.73 -8.91
CA PRO A 90 -9.48 -2.48 -9.89
C PRO A 90 -8.06 -2.76 -9.36
N ILE A 91 -7.45 -3.85 -9.82
CA ILE A 91 -6.03 -4.11 -9.60
C ILE A 91 -5.23 -3.34 -10.65
N LEU A 92 -4.46 -2.36 -10.20
CA LEU A 92 -3.54 -1.58 -11.03
C LEU A 92 -2.20 -2.31 -11.16
N LEU A 93 -1.61 -2.29 -12.35
CA LEU A 93 -0.31 -2.92 -12.56
C LEU A 93 0.84 -1.93 -12.35
N TYR A 94 1.92 -2.42 -11.72
CA TYR A 94 3.17 -1.68 -11.62
C TYR A 94 4.35 -2.51 -12.16
N ASN A 95 5.34 -1.82 -12.73
CA ASN A 95 6.58 -2.47 -13.18
C ASN A 95 7.58 -2.54 -12.02
N PRO A 96 8.02 -3.74 -11.58
CA PRO A 96 8.97 -3.88 -10.48
C PRO A 96 10.36 -3.28 -10.78
N ASN A 97 10.69 -3.00 -12.05
CA ASN A 97 11.92 -2.30 -12.41
C ASN A 97 11.81 -0.76 -12.29
N MET A 98 10.59 -0.24 -12.11
CA MET A 98 10.28 1.18 -11.98
C MET A 98 9.58 1.50 -10.64
N MET A 99 9.93 0.77 -9.59
CA MET A 99 9.36 0.97 -8.25
C MET A 99 9.62 2.39 -7.75
N TYR A 100 8.58 2.98 -7.12
CA TYR A 100 8.61 4.34 -6.55
C TYR A 100 9.03 5.40 -7.56
N SER A 101 8.63 5.24 -8.83
CA SER A 101 8.80 6.28 -9.84
C SER A 101 8.00 7.53 -9.48
N GLU A 102 8.33 8.68 -10.05
CA GLU A 102 7.59 9.93 -9.85
C GLU A 102 6.10 9.76 -10.20
N ALA A 103 5.78 9.05 -11.28
CA ALA A 103 4.40 8.74 -11.65
C ALA A 103 3.68 7.92 -10.57
N PHE A 104 4.35 6.91 -9.97
CA PHE A 104 3.77 6.13 -8.87
C PHE A 104 3.54 7.01 -7.63
N GLN A 105 4.52 7.84 -7.26
CA GLN A 105 4.40 8.76 -6.13
C GLN A 105 3.22 9.71 -6.32
N ASN A 106 3.11 10.37 -7.48
CA ASN A 106 2.04 11.31 -7.79
C ASN A 106 0.66 10.64 -7.77
N ASN A 107 0.55 9.42 -8.28
CA ASN A 107 -0.71 8.67 -8.32
C ASN A 107 -1.17 8.14 -6.95
N THR A 108 -0.24 8.03 -5.99
CA THR A 108 -0.53 7.44 -4.66
C THR A 108 -0.44 8.45 -3.51
N LYS A 109 -0.08 9.68 -3.80
CA LYS A 109 0.05 10.76 -2.82
C LYS A 109 -1.27 10.99 -2.08
N GLY A 110 -1.24 11.05 -0.74
CA GLY A 110 -2.40 11.22 0.12
C GLY A 110 -3.33 9.99 0.21
N LYS A 111 -2.90 8.82 -0.28
CA LYS A 111 -3.73 7.62 -0.38
C LYS A 111 -3.27 6.49 0.54
N THR A 112 -4.20 5.60 0.86
CA THR A 112 -3.97 4.30 1.48
C THR A 112 -3.91 3.24 0.38
N VAL A 113 -2.76 2.58 0.22
CA VAL A 113 -2.45 1.76 -0.94
C VAL A 113 -1.98 0.37 -0.54
N LEU A 114 -2.59 -0.67 -1.12
CA LEU A 114 -2.05 -2.03 -1.06
C LEU A 114 -1.12 -2.29 -2.25
N VAL A 115 0.05 -2.86 -2.00
CA VAL A 115 1.02 -3.25 -3.02
C VAL A 115 1.40 -4.71 -2.84
N VAL A 116 1.13 -5.54 -3.84
CA VAL A 116 1.46 -6.97 -3.82
C VAL A 116 2.63 -7.24 -4.76
N GLY A 117 3.72 -7.76 -4.19
CA GLY A 117 4.98 -8.01 -4.90
C GLY A 117 5.54 -9.42 -4.68
N HIS A 118 6.86 -9.55 -4.73
CA HIS A 118 7.61 -10.80 -4.63
C HIS A 118 8.61 -10.76 -3.48
N SER A 119 9.26 -11.91 -3.17
CA SER A 119 10.25 -12.01 -2.08
C SER A 119 11.43 -11.04 -2.26
N ASN A 120 11.83 -10.83 -3.50
CA ASN A 120 12.98 -10.02 -3.89
C ASN A 120 12.64 -8.59 -4.31
N THR A 121 11.37 -8.19 -4.36
CA THR A 121 10.97 -6.86 -4.80
C THR A 121 10.20 -6.09 -3.74
N THR A 122 9.46 -6.76 -2.85
CA THR A 122 8.66 -6.11 -1.81
C THR A 122 9.52 -5.33 -0.83
N ASN A 123 10.58 -5.95 -0.28
CA ASN A 123 11.55 -5.31 0.61
C ASN A 123 12.30 -4.18 -0.11
N VAL A 124 12.70 -4.40 -1.37
CA VAL A 124 13.42 -3.38 -2.18
C VAL A 124 12.53 -2.15 -2.40
N PHE A 125 11.24 -2.35 -2.69
CA PHE A 125 10.31 -1.23 -2.85
C PHE A 125 10.19 -0.43 -1.54
N VAL A 126 10.03 -1.11 -0.40
CA VAL A 126 9.98 -0.45 0.92
C VAL A 126 11.28 0.32 1.20
N ASN A 127 12.44 -0.31 1.00
CA ASN A 127 13.75 0.32 1.20
C ASN A 127 13.92 1.56 0.32
N LYS A 128 13.45 1.49 -0.95
CA LYS A 128 13.50 2.62 -1.87
C LYS A 128 12.67 3.81 -1.39
N ILE A 129 11.49 3.57 -0.77
CA ILE A 129 10.69 4.64 -0.17
C ILE A 129 11.42 5.22 1.05
N LEU A 130 12.05 4.37 1.88
CA LEU A 130 12.76 4.79 3.07
C LEU A 130 14.08 5.52 2.78
N GLY A 131 14.64 5.36 1.58
CA GLY A 131 15.97 5.86 1.21
C GLY A 131 17.12 5.15 1.92
N ILE A 132 16.88 4.00 2.56
CA ILE A 132 17.87 3.18 3.28
C ILE A 132 17.58 1.69 3.10
N GLU A 133 18.61 0.84 3.16
CA GLU A 133 18.52 -0.62 3.13
C GLU A 133 18.17 -1.20 4.53
N LYS A 134 16.90 -1.03 4.93
CA LYS A 134 16.41 -1.47 6.25
C LYS A 134 16.00 -2.94 6.28
N TYR A 135 15.40 -3.45 5.19
CA TYR A 135 14.81 -4.76 5.13
C TYR A 135 15.51 -5.65 4.12
N ASN A 136 15.94 -6.83 4.57
CA ASN A 136 16.54 -7.85 3.72
C ASN A 136 15.51 -8.57 2.85
N GLU A 137 15.98 -9.35 1.88
CA GLU A 137 15.13 -10.20 1.03
C GLU A 137 14.28 -11.15 1.89
N ILE A 138 13.03 -11.32 1.46
CA ILE A 138 12.08 -12.19 2.16
C ILE A 138 12.39 -13.64 1.83
N ASN A 139 12.59 -14.49 2.85
CA ASN A 139 12.78 -15.93 2.65
C ASN A 139 11.64 -16.53 1.80
N ASP A 140 11.97 -17.42 0.87
CA ASP A 140 11.00 -17.99 -0.08
C ASP A 140 9.86 -18.80 0.57
N ASN A 141 10.03 -19.22 1.81
CA ASN A 141 8.99 -19.87 2.61
C ASN A 141 8.16 -18.89 3.48
N ASN A 142 8.44 -17.58 3.39
CA ASN A 142 7.75 -16.58 4.19
C ASN A 142 6.78 -15.77 3.31
N ASN A 143 5.48 -16.02 3.49
CA ASN A 143 4.39 -15.29 2.84
C ASN A 143 3.57 -14.47 3.85
N SER A 144 4.09 -14.27 5.08
CA SER A 144 3.35 -13.67 6.20
C SER A 144 3.80 -12.24 6.56
N ASN A 145 4.82 -11.70 5.91
CA ASN A 145 5.29 -10.35 6.19
C ASN A 145 4.32 -9.29 5.65
N LEU A 146 4.00 -8.33 6.50
CA LEU A 146 3.27 -7.10 6.17
C LEU A 146 4.16 -5.90 6.51
N TYR A 147 4.55 -5.14 5.50
CA TYR A 147 5.25 -3.87 5.70
C TYR A 147 4.24 -2.73 5.59
N ILE A 148 4.21 -1.87 6.60
CA ILE A 148 3.40 -0.65 6.60
C ILE A 148 4.37 0.52 6.55
N VAL A 149 4.23 1.36 5.52
CA VAL A 149 5.06 2.57 5.34
C VAL A 149 4.15 3.77 5.33
N THR A 150 4.42 4.74 6.21
CA THR A 150 3.64 5.97 6.30
C THR A 150 4.52 7.18 5.98
N ILE A 151 4.04 8.02 5.09
CA ILE A 151 4.64 9.31 4.71
C ILE A 151 3.70 10.41 5.17
N SER A 152 4.19 11.28 6.04
CA SER A 152 3.42 12.39 6.61
C SER A 152 4.33 13.59 6.84
N ASN A 153 4.02 14.74 6.27
CA ASN A 153 4.82 15.96 6.39
C ASN A 153 6.32 15.76 6.05
N GLY A 154 6.61 14.98 5.02
CA GLY A 154 7.98 14.65 4.60
C GLY A 154 8.73 13.69 5.53
N LYS A 155 8.10 13.23 6.62
CA LYS A 155 8.65 12.18 7.50
C LYS A 155 8.17 10.83 7.02
N ILE A 156 9.09 9.86 6.97
CA ILE A 156 8.80 8.48 6.55
C ILE A 156 9.04 7.55 7.74
N SER A 157 8.08 6.70 8.02
CA SER A 157 8.18 5.65 9.02
C SER A 157 7.79 4.30 8.44
N SER A 158 8.26 3.21 9.04
CA SER A 158 7.87 1.87 8.62
C SER A 158 7.82 0.89 9.78
N ILE A 159 6.87 -0.02 9.70
CA ILE A 159 6.67 -1.15 10.63
C ILE A 159 6.65 -2.43 9.79
N LEU A 160 7.27 -3.50 10.30
CA LEU A 160 7.16 -4.85 9.77
C LEU A 160 6.40 -5.70 10.79
N LEU A 161 5.29 -6.28 10.36
CA LEU A 161 4.50 -7.25 11.12
C LEU A 161 4.61 -8.62 10.45
N LYS A 162 4.46 -9.67 11.24
CA LYS A 162 4.32 -11.05 10.77
C LYS A 162 2.90 -11.52 11.09
N ILE A 163 2.12 -11.81 10.06
CA ILE A 163 0.74 -12.25 10.15
C ILE A 163 0.70 -13.76 9.91
N ASN A 164 0.39 -14.53 10.95
CA ASN A 164 0.37 -16.01 10.90
C ASN A 164 -1.01 -16.53 10.47
#